data_220f31d8ea3c68afdcf4656a06e3d6b9
#
_entry.id   220f31d8ea3c68afdcf4656a06e3d6b9
#
_cell.length_a   1.000
_cell.length_b   1.000
_cell.length_c   1.000
_cell.angle_alpha   90.00
_cell.angle_beta   90.00
_cell.angle_gamma   90.00
#
_symmetry.space_group_name_H-M   'P 1'
#
loop_
_entity.id
_entity.type
_entity.pdbx_description
1 polymer ?
#
loop_
_entity_poly.entity_id
_entity_poly.type
_entity_poly.pdbx_seq_one_letter_code
_entity_poly.pdbx_strand_id
1 'polypeptide(L)'
;MADRKWNLLNSLGYLYNAFSVYTDLDLDEAEKKEMFTCISEWAPDSSRTEILDCLDLTLNWFLEDFKATDKEDLMTDKDKVLGNIYGICAGVKENIEDEKTRQAIVDDLARIGRADGHYDDVEKSWAKITASNMGVNTPA
;
A
#
# COMPACT_ATOMS: atom_id res chain seq x y z
N MET A 1 -5.51 -18.34 15.75
CA MET A 1 -5.09 -17.28 14.84
C MET A 1 -5.62 -15.94 15.35
N ALA A 2 -4.72 -14.97 15.51
CA ALA A 2 -5.16 -13.64 15.92
C ALA A 2 -5.94 -12.98 14.78
N ASP A 3 -7.07 -12.38 15.10
CA ASP A 3 -7.86 -11.67 14.11
C ASP A 3 -7.12 -10.41 13.66
N ARG A 4 -7.09 -10.19 12.35
CA ARG A 4 -6.52 -8.98 11.78
C ARG A 4 -7.48 -7.82 11.99
N LYS A 5 -6.94 -6.72 12.46
CA LYS A 5 -7.73 -5.52 12.71
C LYS A 5 -7.61 -4.59 11.50
N TRP A 6 -8.62 -4.59 10.65
CA TRP A 6 -8.64 -3.80 9.42
C TRP A 6 -9.19 -2.39 9.67
N ASN A 7 -8.45 -1.61 10.46
CA ASN A 7 -8.74 -0.18 10.59
C ASN A 7 -8.10 0.58 9.42
N LEU A 8 -8.33 1.88 9.35
CA LEU A 8 -7.81 2.69 8.24
C LEU A 8 -6.28 2.60 8.13
N LEU A 9 -5.56 2.75 9.24
CA LEU A 9 -4.09 2.73 9.22
C LEU A 9 -3.55 1.38 8.74
N ASN A 10 -4.11 0.29 9.23
CA ASN A 10 -3.67 -1.04 8.82
C ASN A 10 -4.03 -1.32 7.37
N SER A 11 -5.16 -0.84 6.89
CA SER A 11 -5.54 -0.96 5.49
C SER A 11 -4.56 -0.21 4.59
N LEU A 12 -4.21 1.02 4.95
CA LEU A 12 -3.23 1.81 4.21
C LEU A 12 -1.84 1.19 4.28
N GLY A 13 -1.43 0.72 5.45
CA GLY A 13 -0.15 0.05 5.63
C GLY A 13 -0.02 -1.18 4.75
N TYR A 14 -1.05 -2.01 4.71
CA TYR A 14 -1.06 -3.19 3.85
C TYR A 14 -0.98 -2.79 2.37
N LEU A 15 -1.79 -1.81 1.96
CA LEU A 15 -1.81 -1.35 0.57
C LEU A 15 -0.45 -0.80 0.14
N TYR A 16 0.17 0.04 0.98
CA TYR A 16 1.46 0.65 0.66
C TYR A 16 2.58 -0.40 0.63
N ASN A 17 2.58 -1.34 1.57
CA ASN A 17 3.53 -2.45 1.58
C ASN A 17 3.35 -3.33 0.34
N ALA A 18 2.11 -3.67 0.00
CA ALA A 18 1.81 -4.50 -1.16
C ALA A 18 2.33 -3.84 -2.44
N PHE A 19 2.08 -2.55 -2.59
CA PHE A 19 2.54 -1.79 -3.74
C PHE A 19 4.07 -1.85 -3.85
N SER A 20 4.77 -1.55 -2.76
CA SER A 20 6.23 -1.48 -2.78
C SER A 20 6.88 -2.86 -2.95
N VAL A 21 6.39 -3.87 -2.22
CA VAL A 21 6.96 -5.22 -2.29
C VAL A 21 6.70 -5.84 -3.66
N TYR A 22 5.49 -5.70 -4.19
CA TYR A 22 5.15 -6.30 -5.47
C TYR A 22 5.95 -5.70 -6.62
N THR A 23 6.18 -4.39 -6.60
CA THR A 23 6.88 -3.72 -7.69
C THR A 23 8.39 -3.92 -7.63
N ASP A 24 8.96 -4.14 -6.46
CA ASP A 24 10.42 -4.21 -6.28
C ASP A 24 10.89 -5.40 -5.44
N LEU A 25 9.99 -6.18 -4.88
CA LEU A 25 10.20 -7.30 -3.96
C LEU A 25 10.90 -6.91 -2.65
N ASP A 26 11.89 -6.03 -2.71
CA ASP A 26 12.59 -5.48 -1.55
C ASP A 26 12.13 -4.06 -1.30
N LEU A 27 11.85 -3.76 -0.03
CA LEU A 27 11.62 -2.40 0.40
C LEU A 27 12.95 -1.72 0.65
N ASP A 28 13.34 -0.76 -0.18
CA ASP A 28 14.55 0.00 0.09
C ASP A 28 14.30 1.04 1.20
N GLU A 29 15.37 1.62 1.73
CA GLU A 29 15.27 2.56 2.84
C GLU A 29 14.49 3.83 2.48
N ALA A 30 14.61 4.30 1.23
CA ALA A 30 13.92 5.49 0.77
C ALA A 30 12.41 5.25 0.73
N GLU A 31 11.96 4.10 0.24
CA GLU A 31 10.55 3.73 0.19
C GLU A 31 9.96 3.55 1.59
N LYS A 32 10.68 2.87 2.49
CA LYS A 32 10.26 2.69 3.89
C LYS A 32 10.07 4.02 4.59
N LYS A 33 11.02 4.94 4.39
CA LYS A 33 10.98 6.28 4.98
C LYS A 33 9.78 7.06 4.47
N GLU A 34 9.51 6.98 3.17
CA GLU A 34 8.38 7.67 2.58
C GLU A 34 7.04 7.07 3.03
N MET A 35 6.95 5.75 3.15
CA MET A 35 5.77 5.08 3.69
C MET A 35 5.49 5.55 5.12
N PHE A 36 6.53 5.63 5.94
CA PHE A 36 6.42 6.15 7.30
C PHE A 36 5.85 7.58 7.28
N THR A 37 6.40 8.43 6.42
CA THR A 37 5.96 9.82 6.30
C THR A 37 4.49 9.90 5.88
N CYS A 38 4.09 9.13 4.88
CA CYS A 38 2.71 9.11 4.40
C CYS A 38 1.75 8.67 5.49
N ILE A 39 2.05 7.58 6.18
CA ILE A 39 1.19 7.07 7.26
C ILE A 39 1.12 8.08 8.42
N SER A 40 2.24 8.74 8.72
CA SER A 40 2.27 9.77 9.79
C SER A 40 1.32 10.93 9.49
N GLU A 41 1.17 11.29 8.22
CA GLU A 41 0.24 12.35 7.81
C GLU A 41 -1.22 11.94 8.04
N TRP A 42 -1.53 10.65 7.95
CA TRP A 42 -2.87 10.13 8.23
C TRP A 42 -3.14 9.98 9.73
N ALA A 43 -2.10 9.90 10.55
CA ALA A 43 -2.22 9.66 11.98
C ALA A 43 -1.27 10.60 12.75
N PRO A 44 -1.53 11.93 12.71
CA PRO A 44 -0.62 12.91 13.32
C PRO A 44 -0.48 12.76 14.83
N ASP A 45 -1.44 12.13 15.49
CA ASP A 45 -1.41 11.93 16.94
C ASP A 45 -0.76 10.60 17.35
N SER A 46 -0.41 9.77 16.39
CA SER A 46 0.25 8.49 16.67
C SER A 46 1.74 8.68 16.89
N SER A 47 2.31 7.89 17.80
CA SER A 47 3.75 7.92 18.06
C SER A 47 4.51 7.26 16.91
N ARG A 48 5.81 7.54 16.82
CA ARG A 48 6.70 6.91 15.85
C ARG A 48 6.65 5.38 15.97
N THR A 49 6.67 4.87 17.20
CA THR A 49 6.62 3.43 17.47
C THR A 49 5.33 2.81 16.96
N GLU A 50 4.19 3.45 17.20
CA GLU A 50 2.90 2.95 16.73
C GLU A 50 2.85 2.84 15.20
N ILE A 51 3.41 3.83 14.50
CA ILE A 51 3.43 3.84 13.03
C ILE A 51 4.37 2.76 12.50
N LEU A 52 5.55 2.61 13.09
CA LEU A 52 6.49 1.56 12.70
C LEU A 52 5.90 0.18 12.94
N ASP A 53 5.23 -0.02 14.07
CA ASP A 53 4.57 -1.29 14.38
C ASP A 53 3.46 -1.61 13.38
N CYS A 54 2.70 -0.60 12.97
CA CYS A 54 1.66 -0.75 11.94
C CYS A 54 2.26 -1.20 10.61
N LEU A 55 3.35 -0.58 10.17
CA LEU A 55 4.01 -0.93 8.92
C LEU A 55 4.59 -2.35 8.98
N ASP A 56 5.24 -2.71 10.08
CA ASP A 56 5.80 -4.05 10.25
C ASP A 56 4.71 -5.12 10.29
N LEU A 57 3.64 -4.86 11.01
CA LEU A 57 2.52 -5.78 11.13
C LEU A 57 1.85 -6.03 9.77
N THR A 58 1.58 -4.97 9.02
CA THR A 58 0.90 -5.09 7.73
C THR A 58 1.81 -5.70 6.67
N LEU A 59 3.11 -5.46 6.73
CA LEU A 59 4.08 -6.14 5.86
C LEU A 59 4.04 -7.65 6.12
N ASN A 60 4.03 -8.06 7.39
CA ASN A 60 3.94 -9.47 7.75
C ASN A 60 2.65 -10.10 7.25
N TRP A 61 1.53 -9.40 7.33
CA TRP A 61 0.26 -9.90 6.79
C TRP A 61 0.35 -10.15 5.28
N PHE A 62 0.95 -9.22 4.56
CA PHE A 62 1.13 -9.37 3.11
C PHE A 62 2.02 -10.58 2.78
N LEU A 63 3.14 -10.72 3.49
CA LEU A 63 4.06 -11.85 3.26
C LEU A 63 3.42 -13.19 3.63
N GLU A 64 2.62 -13.24 4.70
CA GLU A 64 1.87 -14.44 5.07
C GLU A 64 0.86 -14.84 3.99
N ASP A 65 0.18 -13.84 3.41
CA ASP A 65 -0.85 -14.10 2.40
C ASP A 65 -0.27 -14.73 1.14
N PHE A 66 0.94 -14.38 0.79
CA PHE A 66 1.53 -14.81 -0.49
C PHE A 66 2.69 -15.77 -0.33
N LYS A 67 3.32 -15.83 0.85
CA LYS A 67 4.45 -16.72 1.13
C LYS A 67 5.50 -16.70 0.02
N ALA A 68 5.62 -15.55 -0.65
CA ALA A 68 6.51 -15.40 -1.78
C ALA A 68 7.96 -15.37 -1.31
N THR A 69 8.83 -16.07 -2.02
CA THR A 69 10.26 -16.11 -1.71
C THR A 69 11.07 -15.25 -2.70
N ASP A 70 10.49 -14.94 -3.84
CA ASP A 70 11.13 -14.09 -4.84
C ASP A 70 10.07 -13.41 -5.73
N LYS A 71 10.54 -12.57 -6.65
CA LYS A 71 9.68 -11.80 -7.54
C LYS A 71 8.86 -12.69 -8.47
N GLU A 72 9.42 -13.81 -8.90
CA GLU A 72 8.74 -14.74 -9.79
C GLU A 72 7.53 -15.37 -9.11
N ASP A 73 7.67 -15.73 -7.83
CA ASP A 73 6.57 -16.27 -7.03
C ASP A 73 5.44 -15.24 -6.92
N LEU A 74 5.77 -13.97 -6.68
CA LEU A 74 4.77 -12.90 -6.62
C LEU A 74 4.08 -12.71 -7.96
N MET A 75 4.82 -12.79 -9.06
CA MET A 75 4.23 -12.65 -10.40
C MET A 75 3.27 -13.79 -10.71
N THR A 76 3.54 -15.00 -10.20
CA THR A 76 2.65 -16.15 -10.35
C THR A 76 1.33 -15.92 -9.59
N ASP A 77 1.38 -15.23 -8.45
CA ASP A 77 0.21 -14.94 -7.63
C ASP A 77 -0.42 -13.58 -7.95
N LYS A 78 -0.14 -13.00 -9.09
CA LYS A 78 -0.59 -11.67 -9.48
C LYS A 78 -2.09 -11.46 -9.26
N ASP A 79 -2.92 -12.40 -9.71
CA ASP A 79 -4.38 -12.26 -9.61
C ASP A 79 -4.84 -12.24 -8.16
N LYS A 80 -4.19 -13.01 -7.30
CA LYS A 80 -4.47 -13.05 -5.87
C LYS A 80 -4.07 -11.74 -5.19
N VAL A 81 -2.90 -11.18 -5.55
CA VAL A 81 -2.45 -9.88 -5.05
C VAL A 81 -3.45 -8.80 -5.44
N LEU A 82 -3.86 -8.77 -6.71
CA LEU A 82 -4.84 -7.82 -7.20
C LEU A 82 -6.18 -7.96 -6.47
N GLY A 83 -6.62 -9.20 -6.23
CA GLY A 83 -7.86 -9.46 -5.51
C GLY A 83 -7.84 -8.87 -4.10
N ASN A 84 -6.72 -9.02 -3.40
CA ASN A 84 -6.57 -8.44 -2.06
C ASN A 84 -6.56 -6.91 -2.10
N ILE A 85 -5.89 -6.34 -3.09
CA ILE A 85 -5.88 -4.88 -3.27
C ILE A 85 -7.28 -4.36 -3.58
N TYR A 86 -8.04 -5.05 -4.44
CA TYR A 86 -9.41 -4.69 -4.74
C TYR A 86 -10.29 -4.70 -3.49
N GLY A 87 -10.13 -5.70 -2.63
CA GLY A 87 -10.86 -5.80 -1.36
C GLY A 87 -10.57 -4.62 -0.44
N ILE A 88 -9.30 -4.24 -0.32
CA ILE A 88 -8.90 -3.09 0.49
C ILE A 88 -9.47 -1.80 -0.09
N CYS A 89 -9.35 -1.62 -1.40
CA CYS A 89 -9.88 -0.44 -2.09
C CYS A 89 -11.39 -0.32 -1.92
N ALA A 90 -12.12 -1.42 -2.01
CA ALA A 90 -13.57 -1.43 -1.81
C ALA A 90 -13.92 -1.00 -0.38
N GLY A 91 -13.21 -1.51 0.61
CA GLY A 91 -13.40 -1.13 2.01
C GLY A 91 -13.11 0.34 2.26
N VAL A 92 -12.02 0.85 1.69
CA VAL A 92 -11.66 2.26 1.81
C VAL A 92 -12.72 3.13 1.14
N LYS A 93 -13.14 2.78 -0.07
CA LYS A 93 -14.15 3.53 -0.81
C LYS A 93 -15.48 3.58 -0.07
N GLU A 94 -15.86 2.49 0.57
CA GLU A 94 -17.09 2.42 1.37
C GLU A 94 -17.02 3.30 2.62
N ASN A 95 -15.86 3.37 3.26
CA ASN A 95 -15.68 4.09 4.52
C ASN A 95 -15.23 5.54 4.35
N ILE A 96 -14.67 5.90 3.21
CA ILE A 96 -14.21 7.25 2.91
C ILE A 96 -14.97 7.78 1.70
N GLU A 97 -15.99 8.56 1.96
CA GLU A 97 -16.84 9.12 0.89
C GLU A 97 -16.17 10.29 0.15
N ASP A 98 -15.26 10.98 0.84
CA ASP A 98 -14.59 12.15 0.27
C ASP A 98 -13.60 11.74 -0.82
N GLU A 99 -13.87 12.15 -2.05
CA GLU A 99 -13.03 11.86 -3.20
C GLU A 99 -11.61 12.40 -3.06
N LYS A 100 -11.46 13.59 -2.46
CA LYS A 100 -10.14 14.18 -2.25
C LYS A 100 -9.29 13.36 -1.30
N THR A 101 -9.91 12.78 -0.27
CA THR A 101 -9.22 11.92 0.67
C THR A 101 -8.76 10.63 0.00
N ARG A 102 -9.63 10.02 -0.82
CA ARG A 102 -9.25 8.84 -1.59
C ARG A 102 -8.14 9.15 -2.61
N GLN A 103 -8.21 10.33 -3.23
CA GLN A 103 -7.17 10.78 -4.16
C GLN A 103 -5.81 10.88 -3.45
N ALA A 104 -5.80 11.39 -2.21
CA ALA A 104 -4.57 11.51 -1.42
C ALA A 104 -3.92 10.14 -1.17
N ILE A 105 -4.73 9.09 -0.96
CA ILE A 105 -4.22 7.74 -0.76
C ILE A 105 -3.46 7.26 -2.02
N VAL A 106 -4.04 7.46 -3.18
CA VAL A 106 -3.42 7.04 -4.45
C VAL A 106 -2.20 7.90 -4.76
N ASP A 107 -2.26 9.19 -4.46
CA ASP A 107 -1.10 10.09 -4.63
C ASP A 107 0.07 9.65 -3.75
N ASP A 108 -0.21 9.10 -2.56
CA ASP A 108 0.83 8.54 -1.69
C ASP A 108 1.56 7.38 -2.37
N LEU A 109 0.85 6.53 -3.11
CA LEU A 109 1.49 5.42 -3.84
C LEU A 109 2.53 5.93 -4.84
N ALA A 110 2.19 6.97 -5.59
CA ALA A 110 3.12 7.58 -6.54
C ALA A 110 4.30 8.22 -5.81
N ARG A 111 4.05 8.85 -4.69
CA ARG A 111 5.06 9.46 -3.85
C ARG A 111 6.05 8.41 -3.33
N ILE A 112 5.54 7.28 -2.86
CA ILE A 112 6.37 6.15 -2.40
C ILE A 112 7.18 5.59 -3.56
N GLY A 113 6.55 5.38 -4.71
CA GLY A 113 7.24 4.84 -5.89
C GLY A 113 8.36 5.74 -6.39
N ARG A 114 8.24 7.05 -6.21
CA ARG A 114 9.27 8.01 -6.63
C ARG A 114 10.37 8.22 -5.59
N ALA A 115 10.22 7.68 -4.40
CA ALA A 115 11.14 7.94 -3.28
C ALA A 115 12.58 7.51 -3.57
N ASP A 116 12.76 6.45 -4.35
CA ASP A 116 14.09 5.94 -4.73
C ASP A 116 14.63 6.57 -6.03
N GLY A 117 13.89 7.51 -6.62
CA GLY A 117 14.25 8.15 -7.88
C GLY A 117 13.78 7.39 -9.12
N HIS A 118 13.11 6.27 -8.96
CA HIS A 118 12.60 5.45 -10.07
C HIS A 118 11.11 5.23 -9.92
N TYR A 119 10.34 5.71 -10.89
CA TYR A 119 8.91 5.46 -10.94
C TYR A 119 8.62 4.77 -12.27
N ASP A 120 8.79 3.44 -12.28
CA ASP A 120 8.75 2.64 -13.50
C ASP A 120 7.32 2.33 -13.97
N ASP A 121 7.20 1.66 -15.12
CA ASP A 121 5.91 1.35 -15.72
C ASP A 121 5.06 0.39 -14.89
N VAL A 122 5.69 -0.53 -14.15
CA VAL A 122 4.98 -1.45 -13.26
C VAL A 122 4.33 -0.68 -12.12
N GLU A 123 5.09 0.21 -11.49
CA GLU A 123 4.57 1.06 -10.41
C GLU A 123 3.44 1.95 -10.90
N LYS A 124 3.60 2.55 -12.09
CA LYS A 124 2.55 3.39 -12.69
C LYS A 124 1.28 2.59 -12.97
N SER A 125 1.43 1.35 -13.47
CA SER A 125 0.29 0.48 -13.75
C SER A 125 -0.49 0.13 -12.48
N TRP A 126 0.22 -0.19 -11.40
CA TRP A 126 -0.41 -0.51 -10.12
C TRP A 126 -1.11 0.69 -9.50
N ALA A 127 -0.50 1.88 -9.59
CA ALA A 127 -1.13 3.11 -9.13
C ALA A 127 -2.40 3.40 -9.94
N LYS A 128 -2.38 3.17 -11.25
CA LYS A 128 -3.55 3.35 -12.12
C LYS A 128 -4.68 2.40 -11.74
N ILE A 129 -4.35 1.12 -11.52
CA ILE A 129 -5.34 0.11 -11.12
C ILE A 129 -5.97 0.50 -9.78
N THR A 130 -5.15 0.90 -8.82
CA THR A 130 -5.62 1.32 -7.50
C THR A 130 -6.53 2.55 -7.60
N ALA A 131 -6.13 3.55 -8.40
CA ALA A 131 -6.93 4.75 -8.62
C ALA A 131 -8.29 4.42 -9.20
N SER A 132 -8.34 3.52 -10.19
CA SER A 132 -9.58 3.09 -10.81
C SER A 132 -10.52 2.44 -9.78
N ASN A 133 -9.96 1.61 -8.89
CA ASN A 133 -10.75 0.93 -7.85
C ASN A 133 -11.19 1.89 -6.74
N MET A 134 -10.46 2.97 -6.51
CA MET A 134 -10.83 4.02 -5.55
C MET A 134 -11.81 5.03 -6.14
N GLY A 135 -12.05 4.98 -7.44
CA GLY A 135 -12.91 5.94 -8.11
C GLY A 135 -12.31 7.33 -8.22
N VAL A 136 -10.98 7.41 -8.37
CA VAL A 136 -10.24 8.67 -8.45
C VAL A 136 -9.30 8.67 -9.65
N ASN A 137 -8.60 9.79 -9.85
CA ASN A 137 -7.69 9.95 -10.98
C ASN A 137 -6.35 9.26 -10.74
N THR A 138 -5.76 8.75 -11.82
CA THR A 138 -4.39 8.24 -11.76
C THR A 138 -3.46 9.38 -11.33
N PRO A 139 -2.57 9.14 -10.35
CA PRO A 139 -1.64 10.19 -9.91
C PRO A 139 -0.67 10.58 -11.01
N ALA A 140 -0.35 11.85 -11.05
CA ALA A 140 0.54 12.42 -12.08
C ALA A 140 1.99 11.94 -11.94
#